data_26130e74af1ce693b12e693a60ad235b
#
_entry.id   26130e74af1ce693b12e693a60ad235b
#
_cell.length_a   1.000
_cell.length_b   1.000
_cell.length_c   1.000
_cell.angle_alpha   90.00
_cell.angle_beta   90.00
_cell.angle_gamma   90.00
#
_symmetry.space_group_name_H-M   'P 1'
#
loop_
_entity.id
_entity.type
_entity.pdbx_description
1 polymer ?
#
loop_
_entity_poly.entity_id
_entity_poly.type
_entity_poly.pdbx_seq_one_letter_code
_entity_poly.pdbx_strand_id
1 'polypeptide(L)'
;MSRLATEFQRLYDAGPEGSLRALVLDVGRPSDWELLGAVWRGVQLDLSLPAPGTAIAGENSYQLWFSLQQGCSPDEARAFFDGLKLRYLSGVAAPRIRCLTEAPAVPAEVKEGQWSAFVAPDLAPVFVEATWLDIPPGVEGQADLLKSLKSITPQAWQTAMEQLAPPAVQDLAPTPAPSSSDVAPAVATYSPATGFSDPRAFLLQVMNDATVPMALRIEAAKALLPLA
;
A
#
# COMPACT_ATOMS: atom_id res chain seq x y z
N MET A 1 20.29 16.00 -25.62
CA MET A 1 19.18 15.48 -24.77
C MET A 1 18.35 16.67 -24.33
N SER A 2 17.02 16.53 -24.28
CA SER A 2 16.16 17.55 -23.69
C SER A 2 16.32 17.56 -22.17
N ARG A 3 16.04 18.70 -21.53
CA ARG A 3 16.07 18.82 -20.06
C ARG A 3 15.12 17.81 -19.40
N LEU A 4 13.94 17.59 -19.98
CA LEU A 4 12.99 16.57 -19.52
C LEU A 4 13.61 15.16 -19.55
N ALA A 5 14.28 14.79 -20.65
CA ALA A 5 14.92 13.48 -20.75
C ALA A 5 16.01 13.29 -19.69
N THR A 6 16.79 14.35 -19.40
CA THR A 6 17.81 14.30 -18.33
C THR A 6 17.19 14.07 -16.96
N GLU A 7 16.11 14.79 -16.61
CA GLU A 7 15.44 14.61 -15.31
C GLU A 7 14.72 13.26 -15.22
N PHE A 8 14.11 12.79 -16.31
CA PHE A 8 13.49 11.48 -16.36
C PHE A 8 14.52 10.35 -16.14
N GLN A 9 15.66 10.42 -16.84
CA GLN A 9 16.76 9.47 -16.66
C GLN A 9 17.30 9.49 -15.22
N ARG A 10 17.51 10.66 -14.64
CA ARG A 10 17.96 10.80 -13.26
C ARG A 10 17.09 10.02 -12.29
N LEU A 11 15.76 10.06 -12.46
CA LEU A 11 14.79 9.46 -11.55
C LEU A 11 14.47 8.00 -11.91
N TYR A 12 14.22 7.72 -13.18
CA TYR A 12 13.51 6.53 -13.63
C TYR A 12 14.27 5.67 -14.65
N ASP A 13 15.53 6.01 -14.93
CA ASP A 13 16.34 5.18 -15.83
C ASP A 13 16.50 3.76 -15.28
N ALA A 14 16.60 2.80 -16.18
CA ALA A 14 16.81 1.41 -15.82
C ALA A 14 18.08 1.27 -14.94
N GLY A 15 17.96 0.54 -13.86
CA GLY A 15 19.08 0.16 -13.03
C GLY A 15 20.01 -0.84 -13.73
N PRO A 16 21.06 -1.30 -13.05
CA PRO A 16 21.85 -2.45 -13.50
C PRO A 16 20.96 -3.63 -13.83
N GLU A 17 21.42 -4.52 -14.67
CA GLU A 17 20.65 -5.64 -15.24
C GLU A 17 19.78 -6.37 -14.19
N GLY A 18 18.46 -6.40 -14.40
CA GLY A 18 17.48 -7.00 -13.49
C GLY A 18 17.05 -6.14 -12.30
N SER A 19 17.56 -4.92 -12.16
CA SER A 19 17.27 -4.01 -11.05
C SER A 19 16.24 -2.95 -11.45
N LEU A 20 15.21 -2.77 -10.62
CA LEU A 20 14.10 -1.87 -10.87
C LEU A 20 14.30 -0.55 -10.11
N ARG A 21 14.41 0.57 -10.83
CA ARG A 21 14.54 1.91 -10.23
C ARG A 21 13.27 2.72 -10.26
N ALA A 22 12.34 2.40 -11.15
CA ALA A 22 11.04 3.04 -11.26
C ALA A 22 9.95 2.07 -10.84
N LEU A 23 9.12 2.47 -9.88
CA LEU A 23 7.94 1.73 -9.45
C LEU A 23 6.72 2.64 -9.62
N VAL A 24 5.71 2.21 -10.37
CA VAL A 24 4.54 3.03 -10.66
C VAL A 24 3.28 2.36 -10.17
N LEU A 25 2.57 3.02 -9.26
CA LEU A 25 1.27 2.62 -8.77
C LEU A 25 0.20 3.38 -9.57
N ASP A 26 -0.57 2.67 -10.37
CA ASP A 26 -1.66 3.20 -11.19
C ASP A 26 -3.00 2.82 -10.57
N VAL A 27 -3.84 3.81 -10.29
CA VAL A 27 -5.18 3.61 -9.72
C VAL A 27 -6.19 4.37 -10.56
N GLY A 28 -7.20 3.65 -10.98
CA GLY A 28 -8.19 4.24 -11.87
C GLY A 28 -9.43 3.40 -12.06
N ARG A 29 -10.17 3.74 -13.11
CA ARG A 29 -11.33 3.04 -13.64
C ARG A 29 -12.47 2.80 -12.61
N PRO A 30 -13.10 3.84 -12.08
CA PRO A 30 -12.88 5.27 -12.38
C PRO A 30 -11.62 5.83 -11.71
N SER A 31 -11.16 7.00 -12.24
CA SER A 31 -10.09 7.79 -11.63
C SER A 31 -10.57 8.33 -10.28
N ASP A 32 -9.67 8.34 -9.30
CA ASP A 32 -9.99 8.75 -7.93
C ASP A 32 -8.73 9.36 -7.30
N TRP A 33 -8.65 10.69 -7.37
CA TRP A 33 -7.52 11.39 -6.76
C TRP A 33 -7.59 11.40 -5.24
N GLU A 34 -8.76 11.43 -4.64
CA GLU A 34 -8.87 11.43 -3.18
C GLU A 34 -8.22 10.18 -2.59
N LEU A 35 -8.49 9.03 -3.21
CA LEU A 35 -7.90 7.75 -2.86
C LEU A 35 -6.37 7.74 -3.07
N LEU A 36 -5.92 8.11 -4.27
CA LEU A 36 -4.48 8.08 -4.58
C LEU A 36 -3.71 9.18 -3.85
N GLY A 37 -4.34 10.33 -3.62
CA GLY A 37 -3.80 11.41 -2.79
C GLY A 37 -3.63 11.02 -1.32
N ALA A 38 -4.48 10.12 -0.79
CA ALA A 38 -4.27 9.54 0.52
C ALA A 38 -3.00 8.68 0.56
N VAL A 39 -2.75 7.87 -0.46
CA VAL A 39 -1.48 7.13 -0.61
C VAL A 39 -0.30 8.11 -0.71
N TRP A 40 -0.41 9.14 -1.56
CA TRP A 40 0.64 10.15 -1.75
C TRP A 40 1.04 10.83 -0.43
N ARG A 41 0.06 11.20 0.40
CA ARG A 41 0.31 11.76 1.74
C ARG A 41 0.86 10.72 2.71
N GLY A 42 0.25 9.52 2.72
CA GLY A 42 0.59 8.44 3.64
C GLY A 42 2.04 7.98 3.50
N VAL A 43 2.56 7.83 2.29
CA VAL A 43 3.96 7.41 2.08
C VAL A 43 4.97 8.43 2.62
N GLN A 44 4.62 9.72 2.64
CA GLN A 44 5.46 10.78 3.19
C GLN A 44 5.37 10.87 4.71
N LEU A 45 4.16 10.81 5.26
CA LEU A 45 3.91 11.01 6.68
C LEU A 45 4.22 9.75 7.50
N ASP A 46 3.79 8.59 7.01
CA ASP A 46 3.90 7.33 7.75
C ASP A 46 5.21 6.60 7.47
N LEU A 47 5.66 6.61 6.20
CA LEU A 47 6.85 5.87 5.78
C LEU A 47 8.09 6.76 5.64
N SER A 48 7.96 8.06 5.87
CA SER A 48 9.03 9.06 5.73
C SER A 48 9.75 9.00 4.35
N LEU A 49 9.03 8.57 3.32
CA LEU A 49 9.54 8.55 1.95
C LEU A 49 9.45 9.95 1.31
N PRO A 50 10.31 10.28 0.35
CA PRO A 50 10.15 11.49 -0.45
C PRO A 50 8.85 11.42 -1.24
N ALA A 51 8.28 12.59 -1.54
CA ALA A 51 7.06 12.69 -2.34
C ALA A 51 7.21 11.97 -3.68
N PRO A 52 6.34 11.01 -4.02
CA PRO A 52 6.35 10.39 -5.33
C PRO A 52 5.85 11.38 -6.39
N GLY A 53 6.32 11.21 -7.62
CA GLY A 53 5.78 11.94 -8.77
C GLY A 53 4.32 11.58 -8.98
N THR A 54 3.52 12.54 -9.41
CA THR A 54 2.10 12.35 -9.75
C THR A 54 1.92 12.54 -11.24
N ALA A 55 1.19 11.62 -11.89
CA ALA A 55 0.86 11.75 -13.31
C ALA A 55 -0.59 11.40 -13.59
N ILE A 56 -1.14 12.00 -14.63
CA ILE A 56 -2.38 11.61 -15.30
C ILE A 56 -2.01 10.67 -16.45
N ALA A 57 -2.65 9.50 -16.51
CA ALA A 57 -2.24 8.43 -17.43
C ALA A 57 -3.05 8.35 -18.72
N GLY A 58 -4.11 9.16 -18.86
CA GLY A 58 -4.94 9.20 -20.06
C GLY A 58 -5.99 8.10 -20.19
N GLU A 59 -6.04 7.13 -19.28
CA GLU A 59 -6.99 6.00 -19.31
C GLU A 59 -7.91 5.97 -18.08
N ASN A 60 -8.43 7.11 -17.68
CA ASN A 60 -9.21 7.28 -16.43
C ASN A 60 -8.44 6.80 -15.21
N SER A 61 -7.13 7.09 -15.14
CA SER A 61 -6.29 6.73 -14.02
C SER A 61 -5.26 7.80 -13.68
N TYR A 62 -4.88 7.81 -12.39
CA TYR A 62 -3.74 8.53 -11.87
C TYR A 62 -2.62 7.57 -11.55
N GLN A 63 -1.40 8.08 -11.59
CA GLN A 63 -0.20 7.33 -11.27
C GLN A 63 0.63 8.02 -10.19
N LEU A 64 1.16 7.23 -9.25
CA LEU A 64 2.25 7.63 -8.36
C LEU A 64 3.54 6.96 -8.80
N TRP A 65 4.58 7.76 -8.97
CA TRP A 65 5.88 7.34 -9.48
C TRP A 65 6.92 7.42 -8.38
N PHE A 66 7.38 6.26 -7.95
CA PHE A 66 8.46 6.12 -6.96
C PHE A 66 9.79 5.94 -7.69
N SER A 67 10.77 6.74 -7.32
CA SER A 67 12.13 6.67 -7.83
C SER A 67 13.03 6.08 -6.75
N LEU A 68 13.82 5.06 -7.07
CA LEU A 68 14.79 4.46 -6.18
C LEU A 68 16.19 4.93 -6.53
N GLN A 69 16.97 5.35 -5.53
CA GLN A 69 18.38 5.71 -5.73
C GLN A 69 19.21 4.47 -6.10
N GLN A 70 18.94 3.36 -5.44
CA GLN A 70 19.43 2.03 -5.76
C GLN A 70 18.25 1.16 -6.16
N GLY A 71 18.34 0.46 -7.27
CA GLY A 71 17.26 -0.39 -7.74
C GLY A 71 16.99 -1.56 -6.79
N CYS A 72 15.77 -2.07 -6.82
CA CYS A 72 15.32 -3.23 -6.07
C CYS A 72 15.09 -4.45 -6.99
N SER A 73 14.94 -5.61 -6.41
CA SER A 73 14.53 -6.83 -7.10
C SER A 73 13.02 -6.82 -7.43
N PRO A 74 12.55 -7.64 -8.39
CA PRO A 74 11.12 -7.79 -8.66
C PRO A 74 10.30 -8.25 -7.45
N ASP A 75 10.88 -9.07 -6.58
CA ASP A 75 10.19 -9.55 -5.38
C ASP A 75 10.05 -8.45 -4.32
N GLU A 76 11.08 -7.63 -4.13
CA GLU A 76 10.99 -6.45 -3.26
C GLU A 76 9.97 -5.43 -3.81
N ALA A 77 9.96 -5.20 -5.13
CA ALA A 77 8.96 -4.33 -5.76
C ALA A 77 7.53 -4.84 -5.51
N ARG A 78 7.31 -6.14 -5.64
CA ARG A 78 6.01 -6.78 -5.35
C ARG A 78 5.64 -6.59 -3.88
N ALA A 79 6.55 -6.89 -2.95
CA ALA A 79 6.31 -6.74 -1.52
C ALA A 79 5.97 -5.29 -1.15
N PHE A 80 6.66 -4.30 -1.74
CA PHE A 80 6.37 -2.89 -1.57
C PHE A 80 4.94 -2.54 -2.00
N PHE A 81 4.54 -2.94 -3.22
CA PHE A 81 3.19 -2.69 -3.71
C PHE A 81 2.12 -3.41 -2.89
N ASP A 82 2.38 -4.64 -2.45
CA ASP A 82 1.44 -5.39 -1.62
C ASP A 82 1.26 -4.74 -0.25
N GLY A 83 2.34 -4.24 0.35
CA GLY A 83 2.29 -3.45 1.57
C GLY A 83 1.50 -2.14 1.40
N LEU A 84 1.72 -1.40 0.31
CA LEU A 84 0.93 -0.19 0.00
C LEU A 84 -0.55 -0.49 -0.19
N LYS A 85 -0.88 -1.57 -0.92
CA LYS A 85 -2.28 -2.01 -1.13
C LYS A 85 -2.94 -2.36 0.19
N LEU A 86 -2.27 -3.14 1.02
CA LEU A 86 -2.80 -3.55 2.32
C LEU A 86 -3.05 -2.34 3.24
N ARG A 87 -2.12 -1.40 3.28
CA ARG A 87 -2.17 -0.27 4.20
C ARG A 87 -3.14 0.82 3.76
N TYR A 88 -3.17 1.16 2.47
CA TYR A 88 -3.89 2.34 1.97
C TYR A 88 -5.03 2.03 1.00
N LEU A 89 -5.06 0.85 0.39
CA LEU A 89 -5.99 0.51 -0.68
C LEU A 89 -6.81 -0.75 -0.38
N SER A 90 -6.93 -1.15 0.89
CA SER A 90 -7.59 -2.40 1.31
C SER A 90 -9.07 -2.51 0.88
N GLY A 91 -9.74 -1.36 0.67
CA GLY A 91 -11.13 -1.31 0.17
C GLY A 91 -11.27 -1.21 -1.35
N VAL A 92 -10.15 -1.21 -2.10
CA VAL A 92 -10.14 -0.98 -3.55
C VAL A 92 -10.12 -2.29 -4.30
N ALA A 93 -11.04 -2.46 -5.24
CA ALA A 93 -11.09 -3.66 -6.08
C ALA A 93 -9.78 -3.84 -6.88
N ALA A 94 -9.21 -5.05 -6.85
CA ALA A 94 -7.93 -5.35 -7.49
C ALA A 94 -7.81 -4.92 -8.97
N PRO A 95 -8.86 -5.01 -9.82
CA PRO A 95 -8.77 -4.56 -11.21
C PRO A 95 -8.56 -3.05 -11.39
N ARG A 96 -8.80 -2.26 -10.33
CA ARG A 96 -8.57 -0.80 -10.33
C ARG A 96 -7.11 -0.43 -10.07
N ILE A 97 -6.30 -1.38 -9.59
CA ILE A 97 -4.92 -1.14 -9.17
C ILE A 97 -4.00 -1.86 -10.14
N ARG A 98 -3.09 -1.12 -10.77
CA ARG A 98 -1.99 -1.69 -11.57
C ARG A 98 -0.66 -1.29 -10.91
N CYS A 99 0.23 -2.26 -10.79
CA CYS A 99 1.59 -2.08 -10.29
C CYS A 99 2.55 -2.30 -11.45
N LEU A 100 3.24 -1.25 -11.88
CA LEU A 100 4.13 -1.28 -13.02
C LEU A 100 5.57 -1.19 -12.51
N THR A 101 6.40 -2.10 -12.96
CA THR A 101 7.84 -2.17 -12.68
C THR A 101 8.68 -1.67 -13.86
N GLU A 102 8.01 -1.34 -14.95
CA GLU A 102 8.57 -0.66 -16.10
C GLU A 102 7.92 0.72 -16.20
N ALA A 103 8.74 1.75 -16.36
CA ALA A 103 8.27 3.12 -16.46
C ALA A 103 7.55 3.34 -17.79
N PRO A 104 6.24 3.65 -17.80
CA PRO A 104 5.54 4.01 -19.03
C PRO A 104 6.08 5.32 -19.61
N ALA A 105 5.84 5.55 -20.90
CA ALA A 105 6.18 6.81 -21.51
C ALA A 105 5.23 7.91 -20.98
N VAL A 106 5.78 8.87 -20.25
CA VAL A 106 5.07 10.07 -19.77
C VAL A 106 6.04 11.27 -19.85
N PRO A 107 5.67 12.34 -20.55
CA PRO A 107 4.44 12.54 -21.30
C PRO A 107 4.41 11.77 -22.63
N ALA A 108 3.22 11.31 -23.01
CA ALA A 108 2.98 10.66 -24.30
C ALA A 108 1.53 10.86 -24.75
N GLU A 109 1.31 10.84 -26.04
CA GLU A 109 -0.03 10.74 -26.58
C GLU A 109 -0.54 9.31 -26.43
N VAL A 110 -1.57 9.12 -25.60
CA VAL A 110 -2.15 7.78 -25.27
C VAL A 110 -3.30 7.42 -26.20
N LYS A 111 -4.00 8.42 -26.69
CA LYS A 111 -5.00 8.37 -27.76
C LYS A 111 -4.94 9.69 -28.54
N GLU A 112 -5.53 9.71 -29.72
CA GLU A 112 -5.61 10.92 -30.54
C GLU A 112 -6.15 12.10 -29.72
N GLY A 113 -5.34 13.14 -29.58
CA GLY A 113 -5.66 14.34 -28.80
C GLY A 113 -5.69 14.14 -27.28
N GLN A 114 -5.22 13.01 -26.74
CA GLN A 114 -5.18 12.76 -25.29
C GLN A 114 -3.74 12.47 -24.82
N TRP A 115 -3.21 13.35 -24.01
CA TRP A 115 -1.83 13.29 -23.55
C TRP A 115 -1.74 12.94 -22.08
N SER A 116 -0.89 11.97 -21.74
CA SER A 116 -0.44 11.77 -20.35
C SER A 116 0.55 12.86 -19.95
N ALA A 117 0.62 13.18 -18.67
CA ALA A 117 1.52 14.21 -18.18
C ALA A 117 1.82 14.05 -16.69
N PHE A 118 3.01 14.47 -16.25
CA PHE A 118 3.23 14.75 -14.84
C PHE A 118 2.45 16.00 -14.44
N VAL A 119 1.87 15.99 -13.25
CA VAL A 119 1.09 17.09 -12.70
C VAL A 119 1.52 17.36 -11.25
N ALA A 120 1.39 18.61 -10.81
CA ALA A 120 1.56 18.91 -9.40
C ALA A 120 0.42 18.28 -8.60
N PRO A 121 0.68 17.72 -7.40
CA PRO A 121 -0.32 16.99 -6.61
C PRO A 121 -1.54 17.84 -6.22
N ASP A 122 -1.36 19.15 -6.05
CA ASP A 122 -2.40 20.12 -5.75
C ASP A 122 -3.30 20.42 -6.95
N LEU A 123 -2.81 20.21 -8.18
CA LEU A 123 -3.59 20.34 -9.41
C LEU A 123 -4.28 19.01 -9.82
N ALA A 124 -3.88 17.89 -9.27
CA ALA A 124 -4.45 16.60 -9.65
C ALA A 124 -5.99 16.52 -9.50
N PRO A 125 -6.65 17.15 -8.50
CA PRO A 125 -8.11 17.16 -8.39
C PRO A 125 -8.84 17.76 -9.60
N VAL A 126 -8.17 18.61 -10.39
CA VAL A 126 -8.77 19.23 -11.59
C VAL A 126 -9.04 18.18 -12.68
N PHE A 127 -8.31 17.06 -12.66
CA PHE A 127 -8.35 16.03 -13.69
C PHE A 127 -9.28 14.85 -13.36
N VAL A 128 -10.24 15.00 -12.42
CA VAL A 128 -11.13 13.90 -12.00
C VAL A 128 -12.00 13.38 -13.16
N GLU A 129 -12.49 14.28 -14.01
CA GLU A 129 -13.34 13.91 -15.13
C GLU A 129 -12.54 13.50 -16.38
N ALA A 130 -11.33 14.07 -16.54
CA ALA A 130 -10.46 13.83 -17.69
C ALA A 130 -9.01 13.72 -17.24
N THR A 131 -8.50 12.49 -17.13
CA THR A 131 -7.11 12.23 -16.70
C THR A 131 -6.12 12.33 -17.85
N TRP A 132 -6.29 13.35 -18.72
CA TRP A 132 -5.42 13.67 -19.84
C TRP A 132 -5.39 15.17 -20.10
N LEU A 133 -4.46 15.60 -20.95
CA LEU A 133 -4.43 16.93 -21.54
C LEU A 133 -4.86 16.82 -23.01
N ASP A 134 -5.63 17.81 -23.50
CA ASP A 134 -6.07 17.87 -24.90
C ASP A 134 -4.95 18.38 -25.85
N ILE A 135 -3.84 18.83 -25.28
CA ILE A 135 -2.66 19.32 -26.00
C ILE A 135 -1.37 18.75 -25.41
N PRO A 136 -0.29 18.63 -26.18
CA PRO A 136 0.98 18.18 -25.65
C PRO A 136 1.45 19.05 -24.48
N PRO A 137 1.86 18.48 -23.35
CA PRO A 137 2.38 19.26 -22.23
C PRO A 137 3.72 19.93 -22.58
N GLY A 138 3.93 21.12 -22.05
CA GLY A 138 5.17 21.85 -22.26
C GLY A 138 6.37 21.13 -21.64
N VAL A 139 7.39 20.83 -22.44
CA VAL A 139 8.57 20.05 -22.05
C VAL A 139 9.30 20.67 -20.85
N GLU A 140 9.42 22.00 -20.80
CA GLU A 140 10.10 22.69 -19.69
C GLU A 140 9.30 22.57 -18.38
N GLY A 141 7.97 22.71 -18.42
CA GLY A 141 7.11 22.53 -17.26
C GLY A 141 7.18 21.11 -16.71
N GLN A 142 7.22 20.10 -17.58
CA GLN A 142 7.42 18.70 -17.19
C GLN A 142 8.78 18.48 -16.54
N ALA A 143 9.84 19.08 -17.10
CA ALA A 143 11.18 19.02 -16.53
C ALA A 143 11.26 19.68 -15.15
N ASP A 144 10.58 20.82 -14.94
CA ASP A 144 10.54 21.50 -13.63
C ASP A 144 9.83 20.68 -12.56
N LEU A 145 8.74 20.00 -12.90
CA LEU A 145 8.05 19.07 -12.01
C LEU A 145 9.00 17.94 -11.56
N LEU A 146 9.65 17.27 -12.51
CA LEU A 146 10.57 16.17 -12.21
C LEU A 146 11.80 16.62 -11.43
N LYS A 147 12.34 17.83 -11.70
CA LYS A 147 13.50 18.38 -11.00
C LYS A 147 13.28 18.48 -9.48
N SER A 148 12.05 18.74 -9.05
CA SER A 148 11.70 18.85 -7.63
C SER A 148 11.69 17.52 -6.89
N LEU A 149 11.56 16.40 -7.62
CA LEU A 149 11.45 15.05 -7.05
C LEU A 149 12.80 14.50 -6.60
N LYS A 150 12.75 13.66 -5.57
CA LYS A 150 13.92 12.98 -5.00
C LYS A 150 13.73 11.48 -5.07
N SER A 151 14.84 10.77 -5.30
CA SER A 151 14.86 9.30 -5.21
C SER A 151 14.89 8.84 -3.75
N ILE A 152 14.23 7.73 -3.48
CA ILE A 152 14.23 7.03 -2.20
C ILE A 152 15.64 6.48 -1.96
N THR A 153 16.25 6.83 -0.83
CA THR A 153 17.58 6.32 -0.45
C THR A 153 17.48 4.85 -0.01
N PRO A 154 18.55 4.06 -0.09
CA PRO A 154 18.55 2.67 0.36
C PRO A 154 18.09 2.49 1.80
N GLN A 155 18.49 3.40 2.69
CA GLN A 155 18.07 3.35 4.09
C GLN A 155 16.57 3.61 4.24
N ALA A 156 16.03 4.65 3.58
CA ALA A 156 14.60 4.95 3.61
C ALA A 156 13.77 3.80 3.01
N TRP A 157 14.30 3.16 1.96
CA TRP A 157 13.68 1.99 1.35
C TRP A 157 13.55 0.83 2.34
N GLN A 158 14.65 0.46 3.01
CA GLN A 158 14.65 -0.61 4.01
C GLN A 158 13.68 -0.34 5.14
N THR A 159 13.71 0.88 5.71
CA THR A 159 12.78 1.27 6.78
C THR A 159 11.32 1.19 6.33
N ALA A 160 11.01 1.66 5.11
CA ALA A 160 9.67 1.58 4.57
C ALA A 160 9.22 0.12 4.34
N MET A 161 10.11 -0.75 3.85
CA MET A 161 9.83 -2.17 3.67
C MET A 161 9.54 -2.88 5.00
N GLU A 162 10.29 -2.56 6.06
CA GLU A 162 10.02 -3.08 7.41
C GLU A 162 8.64 -2.64 7.93
N GLN A 163 8.25 -1.38 7.69
CA GLN A 163 6.97 -0.82 8.13
C GLN A 163 5.78 -1.33 7.30
N LEU A 164 6.02 -1.72 6.06
CA LEU A 164 5.03 -2.28 5.14
C LEU A 164 4.91 -3.80 5.27
N ALA A 165 5.89 -4.46 5.88
CA ALA A 165 5.82 -5.89 6.11
C ALA A 165 4.55 -6.22 6.93
N PRO A 166 3.76 -7.22 6.54
CA PRO A 166 2.68 -7.69 7.38
C PRO A 166 3.27 -8.05 8.76
N PRO A 167 2.55 -7.77 9.88
CA PRO A 167 3.02 -8.16 11.18
C PRO A 167 3.38 -9.64 11.11
N ALA A 168 4.65 -9.94 11.39
CA ALA A 168 5.10 -11.33 11.40
C ALA A 168 4.13 -12.08 12.28
N VAL A 169 3.40 -13.03 11.71
CA VAL A 169 2.77 -14.07 12.50
C VAL A 169 3.96 -14.68 13.20
N GLN A 170 4.11 -14.38 14.49
CA GLN A 170 5.09 -15.07 15.30
C GLN A 170 4.70 -16.54 15.21
N ASP A 171 5.32 -17.22 14.25
CA ASP A 171 5.42 -18.65 14.27
C ASP A 171 6.09 -18.92 15.62
N LEU A 172 5.30 -19.36 16.57
CA LEU A 172 5.82 -19.88 17.83
C LEU A 172 6.72 -21.03 17.40
N ALA A 173 8.00 -20.70 17.12
CA ALA A 173 9.02 -21.69 16.93
C ALA A 173 8.88 -22.66 18.14
N PRO A 174 8.79 -23.97 17.92
CA PRO A 174 8.74 -24.91 19.02
C PRO A 174 10.01 -24.71 19.84
N THR A 175 9.87 -24.16 21.02
CA THR A 175 10.92 -24.14 22.04
C THR A 175 11.47 -25.56 22.16
N PRO A 176 12.80 -25.78 22.00
CA PRO A 176 13.35 -27.11 22.20
C PRO A 176 13.00 -27.56 23.62
N ALA A 177 12.29 -28.67 23.71
CA ALA A 177 11.88 -29.25 24.95
C ALA A 177 13.09 -29.59 25.83
N PRO A 178 13.11 -29.22 27.11
CA PRO A 178 13.97 -29.89 28.07
C PRO A 178 13.42 -31.29 28.29
N SER A 179 14.26 -32.27 28.07
CA SER A 179 13.98 -33.69 28.31
C SER A 179 13.67 -33.94 29.80
N SER A 180 12.71 -34.81 30.00
CA SER A 180 12.41 -35.66 31.17
C SER A 180 11.61 -35.07 32.31
N SER A 181 10.47 -35.62 32.49
CA SER A 181 9.83 -36.33 33.60
C SER A 181 8.35 -36.02 33.72
N ASP A 182 7.56 -37.03 33.49
CA ASP A 182 6.21 -37.30 33.96
C ASP A 182 5.48 -36.19 34.74
N VAL A 183 4.62 -35.45 34.04
CA VAL A 183 3.28 -35.06 34.55
C VAL A 183 2.46 -34.67 33.28
N ALA A 184 1.37 -35.32 33.04
CA ALA A 184 0.44 -35.07 31.99
C ALA A 184 -0.04 -33.60 32.04
N PRO A 185 0.02 -32.81 30.89
CA PRO A 185 -0.63 -31.51 30.87
C PRO A 185 -2.13 -31.72 30.78
N ALA A 186 -2.85 -31.31 31.80
CA ALA A 186 -4.28 -31.13 31.72
C ALA A 186 -4.53 -30.07 30.64
N VAL A 187 -5.07 -30.49 29.52
CA VAL A 187 -5.75 -29.61 28.55
C VAL A 187 -6.86 -28.93 29.35
N ALA A 188 -6.73 -27.64 29.60
CA ALA A 188 -7.82 -26.85 30.15
C ALA A 188 -8.90 -26.73 29.04
N THR A 189 -9.67 -27.80 28.90
CA THR A 189 -10.97 -27.77 28.27
C THR A 189 -11.86 -26.93 29.18
N TYR A 190 -12.19 -25.70 28.71
CA TYR A 190 -13.27 -24.94 29.30
C TYR A 190 -14.55 -25.78 29.14
N SER A 191 -14.92 -26.50 30.18
CA SER A 191 -16.24 -27.15 30.29
C SER A 191 -17.16 -26.14 30.97
N PRO A 192 -18.14 -25.56 30.26
CA PRO A 192 -19.14 -24.75 30.92
C PRO A 192 -19.91 -25.65 31.90
N ALA A 193 -19.71 -25.40 33.20
CA ALA A 193 -20.54 -26.01 34.22
C ALA A 193 -21.97 -25.45 34.06
N THR A 194 -22.92 -26.36 33.75
CA THR A 194 -24.35 -26.15 33.59
C THR A 194 -24.81 -25.72 32.21
N GLY A 195 -25.70 -26.52 31.63
CA GLY A 195 -26.34 -26.24 30.35
C GLY A 195 -27.16 -24.94 30.40
N PHE A 196 -26.72 -23.95 29.68
CA PHE A 196 -27.48 -22.71 29.50
C PHE A 196 -28.61 -22.97 28.51
N SER A 197 -29.86 -22.78 28.96
CA SER A 197 -31.03 -22.80 28.07
C SER A 197 -31.18 -21.49 27.28
N ASP A 198 -30.46 -20.43 27.68
CA ASP A 198 -30.51 -19.11 27.05
C ASP A 198 -29.11 -18.71 26.53
N PRO A 199 -28.93 -18.61 25.20
CA PRO A 199 -27.67 -18.18 24.58
C PRO A 199 -27.19 -16.79 25.03
N ARG A 200 -28.11 -15.88 25.36
CA ARG A 200 -27.80 -14.53 25.80
C ARG A 200 -27.17 -14.54 27.21
N ALA A 201 -27.69 -15.39 28.10
CA ALA A 201 -27.14 -15.55 29.43
C ALA A 201 -25.72 -16.15 29.39
N PHE A 202 -25.45 -17.10 28.49
CA PHE A 202 -24.11 -17.64 28.23
C PHE A 202 -23.14 -16.56 27.75
N LEU A 203 -23.52 -15.73 26.74
CA LEU A 203 -22.66 -14.66 26.24
C LEU A 203 -22.37 -13.60 27.30
N LEU A 204 -23.32 -13.23 28.15
CA LEU A 204 -23.13 -12.32 29.26
C LEU A 204 -22.14 -12.88 30.29
N GLN A 205 -22.21 -14.16 30.57
CA GLN A 205 -21.26 -14.82 31.48
C GLN A 205 -19.85 -14.83 30.93
N VAL A 206 -19.66 -15.21 29.65
CA VAL A 206 -18.36 -15.19 28.98
C VAL A 206 -17.76 -13.76 28.95
N MET A 207 -18.57 -12.75 28.70
CA MET A 207 -18.14 -11.35 28.70
C MET A 207 -17.62 -10.87 30.06
N ASN A 208 -18.26 -11.32 31.15
CA ASN A 208 -17.94 -10.87 32.52
C ASN A 208 -16.91 -11.76 33.21
N ASP A 209 -16.55 -12.92 32.67
CA ASP A 209 -15.59 -13.84 33.26
C ASP A 209 -14.15 -13.38 32.97
N ALA A 210 -13.44 -12.96 34.02
CA ALA A 210 -12.06 -12.48 33.92
C ALA A 210 -11.05 -13.60 33.57
N THR A 211 -11.43 -14.87 33.68
CA THR A 211 -10.57 -16.02 33.34
C THR A 211 -10.61 -16.32 31.82
N VAL A 212 -11.62 -15.81 31.11
CA VAL A 212 -11.75 -15.96 29.66
C VAL A 212 -10.84 -14.94 28.94
N PRO A 213 -10.08 -15.37 27.92
CA PRO A 213 -9.24 -14.49 27.13
C PRO A 213 -10.00 -13.26 26.61
N MET A 214 -9.39 -12.06 26.66
CA MET A 214 -10.01 -10.80 26.30
C MET A 214 -10.65 -10.80 24.90
N ALA A 215 -10.03 -11.50 23.94
CA ALA A 215 -10.56 -11.64 22.58
C ALA A 215 -11.95 -12.30 22.54
N LEU A 216 -12.14 -13.39 23.28
CA LEU A 216 -13.44 -14.09 23.36
C LEU A 216 -14.50 -13.27 24.11
N ARG A 217 -14.10 -12.50 25.10
CA ARG A 217 -14.98 -11.56 25.82
C ARG A 217 -15.49 -10.46 24.90
N ILE A 218 -14.62 -9.91 24.02
CA ILE A 218 -14.99 -8.91 23.02
C ILE A 218 -15.96 -9.51 21.99
N GLU A 219 -15.72 -10.73 21.52
CA GLU A 219 -16.62 -11.40 20.58
C GLU A 219 -18.01 -11.67 21.20
N ALA A 220 -18.06 -12.09 22.48
CA ALA A 220 -19.32 -12.24 23.19
C ALA A 220 -20.07 -10.90 23.34
N ALA A 221 -19.34 -9.81 23.62
CA ALA A 221 -19.93 -8.48 23.70
C ALA A 221 -20.51 -8.01 22.34
N LYS A 222 -19.79 -8.24 21.23
CA LYS A 222 -20.27 -7.94 19.87
C LYS A 222 -21.55 -8.72 19.51
N ALA A 223 -21.61 -10.00 19.88
CA ALA A 223 -22.77 -10.85 19.62
C ALA A 223 -24.04 -10.42 20.40
N LEU A 224 -23.86 -9.64 21.47
CA LEU A 224 -24.97 -9.09 22.27
C LEU A 224 -25.51 -7.75 21.77
N LEU A 225 -24.77 -7.07 20.87
CA LEU A 225 -25.24 -5.82 20.27
C LEU A 225 -26.35 -6.11 19.26
N PRO A 226 -27.46 -5.38 19.30
CA PRO A 226 -28.49 -5.53 18.28
C PRO A 226 -27.92 -5.14 16.92
N LEU A 227 -28.11 -6.01 15.93
CA LEU A 227 -27.88 -5.66 14.52
C LEU A 227 -28.85 -4.53 14.17
N ALA A 228 -28.30 -3.32 13.93
CA ALA A 228 -29.06 -2.17 13.46
C ALA A 228 -29.43 -2.31 11.98
#